data_bc44290b06299d5c50ecc0e90bb27242
#
_entry.id   bc44290b06299d5c50ecc0e90bb27242
#
_cell.length_a   1.000
_cell.length_b   1.000
_cell.length_c   1.000
_cell.angle_alpha   90.00
_cell.angle_beta   90.00
_cell.angle_gamma   90.00
#
_symmetry.space_group_name_H-M   'P 1'
#
loop_
_entity.id
_entity.type
_entity.pdbx_description
1 polymer ?
#
loop_
_entity_poly.entity_id
_entity_poly.type
_entity_poly.pdbx_seq_one_letter_code
_entity_poly.pdbx_strand_id
1 'polypeptide(L)'
;MKLRTNSKGLKGTIRVPGDKSISHRSIIFGSLAKGETKVYDILRGEDVLSTIQVFRDLGVSIQDDGDVIRIQGVGFQGLQTPTAPLDMGNSGTSIRLISGVLAGQDFAVTMVGDDSLSKRPMDRVAIPLRQMGVEIAGQGERDCPPLHEKGTHQLQAIHYRLPVASAQVKSALIFAALQAAGESTIIEKEKTRDHTEDMIRQFGGEIQVDGKTIRIQGGQEFQGQEVIVPGDISSAAFWLVAGLVLPDSVIKIENVGTNQTRTGILEVIQEMGGDLTMEDRDEKAVSASLTVKTSSLKGIWIDGELIPRLIDELPIIALLATQANGQTVIADAEELRVKETDRIQVVADSLNAMGANVVPTEDGMVITGPTPLHGADLETFGDHRIGMMAAIAALLVRDGNVVLDRAEAINTSYPSFFEDLETLLHG
;
A
#
# COMPACT_ATOMS: atom_id res chain seq x y z
N MET A 1 -10.92 0.24 21.94
CA MET A 1 -10.04 1.30 22.44
C MET A 1 -10.80 2.63 22.51
N LYS A 2 -10.67 3.42 23.58
CA LYS A 2 -11.20 4.79 23.58
C LYS A 2 -10.16 5.71 22.95
N LEU A 3 -10.57 6.44 21.91
CA LEU A 3 -9.70 7.38 21.21
C LEU A 3 -9.67 8.76 21.87
N ARG A 4 -8.59 9.50 21.61
CA ARG A 4 -8.46 10.89 22.05
C ARG A 4 -9.38 11.80 21.25
N THR A 5 -10.08 12.68 21.93
CA THR A 5 -11.01 13.66 21.32
C THR A 5 -10.61 15.09 21.70
N ASN A 6 -11.19 16.07 21.01
CA ASN A 6 -11.09 17.51 21.33
C ASN A 6 -9.63 18.01 21.37
N SER A 7 -8.87 17.73 20.29
CA SER A 7 -7.51 18.28 20.17
C SER A 7 -7.55 19.77 19.84
N LYS A 8 -6.63 20.53 20.46
CA LYS A 8 -6.43 21.96 20.17
C LYS A 8 -5.49 22.21 19.00
N GLY A 9 -4.90 21.16 18.44
CA GLY A 9 -3.94 21.22 17.36
C GLY A 9 -2.83 20.19 17.53
N LEU A 10 -2.06 20.02 16.49
CA LEU A 10 -0.88 19.16 16.44
C LEU A 10 0.31 19.96 15.95
N LYS A 11 1.45 19.86 16.64
CA LYS A 11 2.67 20.57 16.26
C LYS A 11 3.88 19.67 16.42
N GLY A 12 4.87 19.87 15.55
CA GLY A 12 6.13 19.14 15.69
C GLY A 12 6.62 18.54 14.40
N THR A 13 7.68 17.75 14.54
CA THR A 13 8.34 17.05 13.43
C THR A 13 8.34 15.56 13.74
N ILE A 14 7.94 14.76 12.76
CA ILE A 14 7.95 13.30 12.85
C ILE A 14 8.56 12.66 11.61
N ARG A 15 8.89 11.39 11.72
CA ARG A 15 9.18 10.49 10.60
C ARG A 15 8.18 9.37 10.61
N VAL A 16 7.53 9.15 9.48
CA VAL A 16 6.60 8.02 9.32
C VAL A 16 7.36 6.74 9.01
N PRO A 17 6.77 5.57 9.26
CA PRO A 17 7.37 4.29 8.87
C PRO A 17 7.73 4.21 7.38
N GLY A 18 8.69 3.35 7.06
CA GLY A 18 9.11 3.12 5.68
C GLY A 18 7.97 2.69 4.76
N ASP A 19 8.06 3.03 3.48
CA ASP A 19 7.06 2.69 2.45
C ASP A 19 6.82 1.17 2.39
N LYS A 20 5.57 0.76 2.60
CA LYS A 20 5.16 -0.65 2.63
C LYS A 20 5.46 -1.35 1.31
N SER A 21 5.13 -0.71 0.19
CA SER A 21 5.33 -1.28 -1.15
C SER A 21 6.81 -1.49 -1.49
N ILE A 22 7.67 -0.55 -1.12
CA ILE A 22 9.13 -0.65 -1.29
C ILE A 22 9.70 -1.69 -0.31
N SER A 23 9.22 -1.73 0.93
CA SER A 23 9.65 -2.70 1.94
C SER A 23 9.44 -4.14 1.49
N HIS A 24 8.22 -4.49 1.02
CA HIS A 24 7.94 -5.82 0.46
C HIS A 24 8.90 -6.16 -0.69
N ARG A 25 9.05 -5.22 -1.63
CA ARG A 25 9.90 -5.42 -2.81
C ARG A 25 11.37 -5.55 -2.46
N SER A 26 11.84 -4.82 -1.45
CA SER A 26 13.22 -4.94 -0.98
C SER A 26 13.55 -6.35 -0.49
N ILE A 27 12.61 -7.01 0.20
CA ILE A 27 12.74 -8.39 0.61
C ILE A 27 12.71 -9.32 -0.60
N ILE A 28 11.77 -9.11 -1.54
CA ILE A 28 11.62 -9.95 -2.74
C ILE A 28 12.87 -9.83 -3.62
N PHE A 29 13.26 -8.62 -4.04
CA PHE A 29 14.43 -8.41 -4.89
C PHE A 29 15.72 -8.84 -4.21
N GLY A 30 15.90 -8.54 -2.91
CA GLY A 30 17.06 -8.98 -2.14
C GLY A 30 17.18 -10.50 -2.09
N SER A 31 16.06 -11.20 -2.00
CA SER A 31 16.02 -12.68 -2.00
C SER A 31 16.35 -13.27 -3.37
N LEU A 32 15.88 -12.61 -4.45
CA LEU A 32 16.07 -13.04 -5.84
C LEU A 32 17.38 -12.55 -6.46
N ALA A 33 18.13 -11.68 -5.78
CA ALA A 33 19.44 -11.21 -6.20
C ALA A 33 20.54 -12.23 -5.89
N LYS A 34 21.72 -12.03 -6.46
CA LYS A 34 22.96 -12.70 -6.05
C LYS A 34 23.74 -11.79 -5.11
N GLY A 35 24.26 -12.34 -4.02
CA GLY A 35 25.01 -11.60 -3.01
C GLY A 35 24.13 -11.00 -1.92
N GLU A 36 24.71 -10.13 -1.09
CA GLU A 36 24.04 -9.52 0.06
C GLU A 36 23.26 -8.28 -0.35
N THR A 37 22.01 -8.16 0.12
CA THR A 37 21.24 -6.93 0.10
C THR A 37 21.08 -6.41 1.52
N LYS A 38 21.27 -5.11 1.72
CA LYS A 38 21.06 -4.43 2.99
C LYS A 38 19.89 -3.46 2.84
N VAL A 39 18.89 -3.57 3.68
CA VAL A 39 17.69 -2.72 3.65
C VAL A 39 17.61 -1.90 4.94
N TYR A 40 17.65 -0.59 4.81
CA TYR A 40 17.55 0.38 5.89
C TYR A 40 16.15 1.00 5.93
N ASP A 41 15.70 1.43 7.10
CA ASP A 41 14.42 2.10 7.34
C ASP A 41 13.19 1.30 6.85
N ILE A 42 13.31 -0.02 6.81
CA ILE A 42 12.23 -0.90 6.38
C ILE A 42 11.02 -0.83 7.33
N LEU A 43 9.81 -0.88 6.79
CA LEU A 43 8.61 -1.06 7.60
C LEU A 43 8.63 -2.42 8.31
N ARG A 44 8.52 -2.42 9.63
CA ARG A 44 8.34 -3.63 10.46
C ARG A 44 6.88 -3.84 10.85
N GLY A 45 5.96 -3.60 9.91
CA GLY A 45 4.56 -3.95 10.04
C GLY A 45 4.31 -5.44 9.76
N GLU A 46 3.21 -5.97 10.24
CA GLU A 46 2.86 -7.40 10.16
C GLU A 46 2.93 -7.95 8.73
N ASP A 47 2.45 -7.18 7.75
CA ASP A 47 2.49 -7.57 6.33
C ASP A 47 3.92 -7.83 5.83
N VAL A 48 4.87 -6.95 6.16
CA VAL A 48 6.28 -7.07 5.72
C VAL A 48 6.97 -8.20 6.47
N LEU A 49 6.68 -8.37 7.76
CA LEU A 49 7.20 -9.47 8.57
C LEU A 49 6.74 -10.82 8.03
N SER A 50 5.48 -10.94 7.55
CA SER A 50 4.99 -12.13 6.86
C SER A 50 5.80 -12.40 5.58
N THR A 51 6.12 -11.38 4.78
CA THR A 51 6.97 -11.55 3.59
C THR A 51 8.36 -12.04 3.95
N ILE A 52 8.98 -11.50 5.00
CA ILE A 52 10.29 -11.96 5.50
C ILE A 52 10.23 -13.45 5.87
N GLN A 53 9.20 -13.85 6.61
CA GLN A 53 9.04 -15.23 7.03
C GLN A 53 8.84 -16.17 5.84
N VAL A 54 8.02 -15.79 4.87
CA VAL A 54 7.81 -16.58 3.64
C VAL A 54 9.12 -16.83 2.90
N PHE A 55 9.99 -15.81 2.74
CA PHE A 55 11.27 -16.02 2.07
C PHE A 55 12.26 -16.84 2.91
N ARG A 56 12.20 -16.78 4.24
CA ARG A 56 12.92 -17.71 5.12
C ARG A 56 12.45 -19.15 4.91
N ASP A 57 11.14 -19.37 4.80
CA ASP A 57 10.54 -20.69 4.55
C ASP A 57 10.90 -21.23 3.15
N LEU A 58 11.18 -20.33 2.20
CA LEU A 58 11.68 -20.63 0.86
C LEU A 58 13.23 -20.77 0.82
N GLY A 59 13.91 -20.82 1.98
CA GLY A 59 15.34 -21.11 2.10
C GLY A 59 16.26 -19.90 2.01
N VAL A 60 15.74 -18.66 2.06
CA VAL A 60 16.56 -17.44 2.04
C VAL A 60 17.02 -17.08 3.45
N SER A 61 18.32 -16.79 3.62
CA SER A 61 18.86 -16.29 4.88
C SER A 61 18.57 -14.79 5.02
N ILE A 62 17.70 -14.43 5.95
CA ILE A 62 17.33 -13.04 6.26
C ILE A 62 17.55 -12.78 7.75
N GLN A 63 18.45 -11.84 8.06
CA GLN A 63 18.80 -11.42 9.40
C GLN A 63 18.29 -10.00 9.65
N ASP A 64 17.62 -9.81 10.79
CA ASP A 64 17.20 -8.49 11.28
C ASP A 64 18.13 -8.06 12.40
N ASP A 65 18.95 -7.05 12.15
CA ASP A 65 19.91 -6.48 13.12
C ASP A 65 19.34 -5.23 13.82
N GLY A 66 18.04 -4.96 13.68
CA GLY A 66 17.36 -3.76 14.23
C GLY A 66 17.40 -2.58 13.27
N ASP A 67 18.55 -2.01 12.98
CA ASP A 67 18.67 -0.86 12.06
C ASP A 67 18.73 -1.28 10.59
N VAL A 68 19.12 -2.53 10.31
CA VAL A 68 19.28 -3.05 8.95
C VAL A 68 18.76 -4.48 8.83
N ILE A 69 18.08 -4.77 7.74
CA ILE A 69 17.76 -6.13 7.31
C ILE A 69 18.83 -6.57 6.32
N ARG A 70 19.51 -7.70 6.61
CA ARG A 70 20.49 -8.33 5.71
C ARG A 70 19.88 -9.54 5.05
N ILE A 71 19.95 -9.59 3.74
CA ILE A 71 19.38 -10.66 2.93
C ILE A 71 20.50 -11.27 2.12
N GLN A 72 20.77 -12.55 2.33
CA GLN A 72 21.67 -13.31 1.47
C GLN A 72 20.84 -13.89 0.32
N GLY A 73 20.88 -13.22 -0.81
CA GLY A 73 20.08 -13.58 -1.98
C GLY A 73 20.52 -14.90 -2.60
N VAL A 74 19.55 -15.66 -3.08
CA VAL A 74 19.75 -17.00 -3.66
C VAL A 74 19.48 -17.06 -5.17
N GLY A 75 18.99 -15.95 -5.74
CA GLY A 75 18.51 -15.91 -7.13
C GLY A 75 17.18 -16.67 -7.32
N PHE A 76 16.59 -16.56 -8.50
CA PHE A 76 15.34 -17.27 -8.81
C PHE A 76 15.47 -18.78 -8.67
N GLN A 77 16.64 -19.37 -9.01
CA GLN A 77 16.87 -20.80 -9.01
C GLN A 77 17.26 -21.38 -7.63
N GLY A 78 17.51 -20.52 -6.64
CA GLY A 78 17.95 -20.94 -5.32
C GLY A 78 16.82 -21.09 -4.29
N LEU A 79 15.59 -20.76 -4.65
CA LEU A 79 14.44 -20.95 -3.78
C LEU A 79 14.17 -22.43 -3.55
N GLN A 80 13.77 -22.77 -2.32
CA GLN A 80 13.57 -24.16 -1.88
C GLN A 80 12.09 -24.44 -1.64
N THR A 81 11.70 -25.72 -1.82
CA THR A 81 10.35 -26.18 -1.48
C THR A 81 10.06 -25.97 0.02
N PRO A 82 9.02 -25.24 0.39
CA PRO A 82 8.66 -25.05 1.79
C PRO A 82 8.14 -26.35 2.42
N THR A 83 8.37 -26.53 3.71
CA THR A 83 7.93 -27.72 4.46
C THR A 83 6.49 -27.64 4.99
N ALA A 84 5.89 -26.45 4.93
CA ALA A 84 4.53 -26.15 5.40
C ALA A 84 3.87 -25.12 4.47
N PRO A 85 2.55 -24.91 4.55
CA PRO A 85 1.90 -23.82 3.86
C PRO A 85 2.55 -22.47 4.19
N LEU A 86 2.68 -21.62 3.17
CA LEU A 86 3.20 -20.27 3.32
C LEU A 86 2.10 -19.35 3.86
N ASP A 87 2.32 -18.79 5.04
CA ASP A 87 1.35 -17.89 5.68
C ASP A 87 1.61 -16.43 5.27
N MET A 88 0.68 -15.88 4.53
CA MET A 88 0.72 -14.50 4.04
C MET A 88 0.10 -13.49 5.02
N GLY A 89 -0.40 -13.94 6.17
CA GLY A 89 -1.11 -13.10 7.13
C GLY A 89 -2.31 -12.39 6.50
N ASN A 90 -2.37 -11.07 6.63
CA ASN A 90 -3.38 -10.22 5.97
C ASN A 90 -2.89 -9.65 4.61
N SER A 91 -1.68 -10.00 4.16
CA SER A 91 -1.00 -9.31 3.08
C SER A 91 -1.45 -9.73 1.67
N GLY A 92 -2.35 -8.96 1.08
CA GLY A 92 -2.68 -9.08 -0.34
C GLY A 92 -1.50 -8.77 -1.28
N THR A 93 -0.53 -7.98 -0.82
CA THR A 93 0.71 -7.72 -1.57
C THR A 93 1.57 -8.97 -1.61
N SER A 94 1.83 -9.59 -0.45
CA SER A 94 2.67 -10.79 -0.37
C SER A 94 2.13 -11.90 -1.26
N ILE A 95 0.87 -12.30 -1.09
CA ILE A 95 0.31 -13.42 -1.83
C ILE A 95 0.34 -13.20 -3.35
N ARG A 96 0.05 -11.98 -3.84
CA ARG A 96 0.04 -11.71 -5.28
C ARG A 96 1.44 -11.64 -5.88
N LEU A 97 2.37 -10.92 -5.25
CA LEU A 97 3.73 -10.77 -5.77
C LEU A 97 4.48 -12.10 -5.70
N ILE A 98 4.33 -12.85 -4.61
CA ILE A 98 4.98 -14.15 -4.41
C ILE A 98 4.43 -15.18 -5.39
N SER A 99 3.14 -15.19 -5.75
CA SER A 99 2.64 -16.02 -6.84
C SER A 99 3.41 -15.78 -8.14
N GLY A 100 3.71 -14.51 -8.49
CA GLY A 100 4.56 -14.21 -9.64
C GLY A 100 5.98 -14.73 -9.51
N VAL A 101 6.56 -14.68 -8.31
CA VAL A 101 7.90 -15.23 -8.04
C VAL A 101 7.91 -16.75 -8.14
N LEU A 102 6.88 -17.42 -7.62
CA LEU A 102 6.77 -18.88 -7.62
C LEU A 102 6.39 -19.47 -8.98
N ALA A 103 5.90 -18.65 -9.90
CA ALA A 103 5.49 -19.08 -11.24
C ALA A 103 6.58 -19.85 -12.00
N GLY A 104 7.85 -19.52 -11.81
CA GLY A 104 8.99 -20.19 -12.42
C GLY A 104 9.59 -21.33 -11.59
N GLN A 105 8.97 -21.73 -10.47
CA GLN A 105 9.49 -22.78 -9.59
C GLN A 105 8.79 -24.12 -9.84
N ASP A 106 9.55 -25.19 -10.00
CA ASP A 106 9.00 -26.55 -10.28
C ASP A 106 8.69 -27.31 -8.98
N PHE A 107 8.03 -26.66 -8.04
CA PHE A 107 7.50 -27.30 -6.84
C PHE A 107 6.12 -26.75 -6.49
N ALA A 108 5.34 -27.53 -5.74
CA ALA A 108 4.00 -27.14 -5.32
C ALA A 108 4.03 -26.43 -3.97
N VAL A 109 3.24 -25.37 -3.84
CA VAL A 109 3.04 -24.63 -2.60
C VAL A 109 1.55 -24.44 -2.31
N THR A 110 1.23 -24.28 -1.03
CA THR A 110 -0.07 -23.78 -0.58
C THR A 110 0.17 -22.45 0.12
N MET A 111 -0.52 -21.41 -0.31
CA MET A 111 -0.50 -20.09 0.32
C MET A 111 -1.80 -19.86 1.07
N VAL A 112 -1.68 -19.50 2.35
CA VAL A 112 -2.79 -19.25 3.26
C VAL A 112 -2.73 -17.82 3.79
N GLY A 113 -3.80 -17.37 4.41
CA GLY A 113 -3.86 -16.09 5.09
C GLY A 113 -5.00 -16.06 6.10
N ASP A 114 -5.18 -14.91 6.73
CA ASP A 114 -6.24 -14.71 7.70
C ASP A 114 -7.66 -14.69 7.06
N ASP A 115 -8.69 -14.51 7.89
CA ASP A 115 -10.09 -14.48 7.46
C ASP A 115 -10.38 -13.34 6.45
N SER A 116 -9.65 -12.25 6.51
CA SER A 116 -9.80 -11.14 5.57
C SER A 116 -9.16 -11.47 4.22
N LEU A 117 -7.91 -11.95 4.23
CA LEU A 117 -7.20 -12.33 3.00
C LEU A 117 -7.89 -13.48 2.29
N SER A 118 -8.46 -14.44 3.04
CA SER A 118 -9.17 -15.61 2.51
C SER A 118 -10.44 -15.27 1.71
N LYS A 119 -10.92 -14.03 1.77
CA LYS A 119 -12.06 -13.53 1.00
C LYS A 119 -11.67 -12.70 -0.22
N ARG A 120 -10.37 -12.37 -0.35
CA ARG A 120 -9.90 -11.51 -1.45
C ARG A 120 -9.71 -12.29 -2.74
N PRO A 121 -10.18 -11.74 -3.88
CA PRO A 121 -10.07 -12.40 -5.16
C PRO A 121 -8.60 -12.47 -5.64
N MET A 122 -8.18 -13.65 -6.11
CA MET A 122 -6.87 -13.89 -6.72
C MET A 122 -6.97 -14.26 -8.21
N ASP A 123 -8.17 -14.37 -8.76
CA ASP A 123 -8.46 -14.61 -10.18
C ASP A 123 -7.67 -13.68 -11.12
N ARG A 124 -7.51 -12.41 -10.73
CA ARG A 124 -6.78 -11.40 -11.52
C ARG A 124 -5.29 -11.71 -11.69
N VAL A 125 -4.70 -12.49 -10.80
CA VAL A 125 -3.33 -13.00 -10.88
C VAL A 125 -3.32 -14.42 -11.45
N ALA A 126 -4.23 -15.28 -10.99
CA ALA A 126 -4.30 -16.68 -11.39
C ALA A 126 -4.59 -16.86 -12.89
N ILE A 127 -5.52 -16.09 -13.45
CA ILE A 127 -5.86 -16.18 -14.88
C ILE A 127 -4.66 -15.97 -15.80
N PRO A 128 -3.92 -14.84 -15.72
CA PRO A 128 -2.75 -14.66 -16.58
C PRO A 128 -1.59 -15.61 -16.25
N LEU A 129 -1.38 -16.02 -15.01
CA LEU A 129 -0.35 -17.01 -14.67
C LEU A 129 -0.66 -18.39 -15.31
N ARG A 130 -1.93 -18.81 -15.34
CA ARG A 130 -2.34 -20.02 -16.07
C ARG A 130 -2.02 -19.94 -17.57
N GLN A 131 -2.17 -18.75 -18.19
CA GLN A 131 -1.80 -18.53 -19.59
C GLN A 131 -0.29 -18.67 -19.81
N MET A 132 0.52 -18.38 -18.78
CA MET A 132 1.97 -18.57 -18.80
C MET A 132 2.40 -20.01 -18.53
N GLY A 133 1.48 -20.92 -18.17
CA GLY A 133 1.73 -22.34 -17.92
C GLY A 133 1.76 -22.75 -16.45
N VAL A 134 1.39 -21.87 -15.54
CA VAL A 134 1.33 -22.16 -14.08
C VAL A 134 0.07 -22.96 -13.75
N GLU A 135 0.21 -23.99 -12.93
CA GLU A 135 -0.92 -24.66 -12.28
C GLU A 135 -1.26 -23.89 -10.99
N ILE A 136 -2.35 -23.12 -11.00
CA ILE A 136 -2.76 -22.30 -9.85
C ILE A 136 -4.28 -22.34 -9.70
N ALA A 137 -4.76 -22.59 -8.47
CA ALA A 137 -6.16 -22.65 -8.14
C ALA A 137 -6.43 -22.21 -6.70
N GLY A 138 -7.50 -21.48 -6.51
CA GLY A 138 -8.06 -21.09 -5.21
C GLY A 138 -9.47 -21.57 -5.02
N GLN A 139 -10.18 -21.01 -4.05
CA GLN A 139 -11.56 -21.36 -3.74
C GLN A 139 -12.56 -20.50 -4.52
N GLY A 140 -13.62 -21.15 -5.01
CA GLY A 140 -14.71 -20.51 -5.74
C GLY A 140 -14.29 -19.95 -7.09
N GLU A 141 -15.19 -19.17 -7.69
CA GLU A 141 -15.00 -18.60 -9.04
C GLU A 141 -13.92 -17.48 -9.08
N ARG A 142 -13.59 -16.91 -7.92
CA ARG A 142 -12.65 -15.79 -7.78
C ARG A 142 -11.26 -16.25 -7.30
N ASP A 143 -10.99 -17.57 -7.23
CA ASP A 143 -9.72 -18.13 -6.75
C ASP A 143 -9.28 -17.57 -5.39
N CYS A 144 -10.17 -17.42 -4.44
CA CYS A 144 -9.82 -16.93 -3.10
C CYS A 144 -8.89 -17.91 -2.36
N PRO A 145 -8.00 -17.45 -1.45
CA PRO A 145 -7.15 -18.34 -0.66
C PRO A 145 -7.95 -19.35 0.20
N PRO A 146 -7.40 -20.52 0.50
CA PRO A 146 -6.05 -21.03 0.20
C PRO A 146 -5.78 -21.14 -1.29
N LEU A 147 -4.59 -20.67 -1.72
CA LEU A 147 -4.17 -20.73 -3.10
C LEU A 147 -3.14 -21.84 -3.26
N HIS A 148 -3.43 -22.80 -4.14
CA HIS A 148 -2.53 -23.89 -4.49
C HIS A 148 -1.85 -23.56 -5.79
N GLU A 149 -0.51 -23.51 -5.80
CA GLU A 149 0.28 -23.14 -6.94
C GLU A 149 1.42 -24.13 -7.18
N LYS A 150 1.61 -24.52 -8.44
CA LYS A 150 2.80 -25.20 -8.93
C LYS A 150 3.28 -24.49 -10.20
N GLY A 151 4.43 -23.88 -10.12
CA GLY A 151 5.06 -23.21 -11.25
C GLY A 151 5.73 -24.18 -12.21
N THR A 152 6.47 -23.64 -13.17
CA THR A 152 7.16 -24.43 -14.18
C THR A 152 8.43 -23.74 -14.68
N HIS A 153 9.51 -24.48 -14.89
CA HIS A 153 10.70 -23.96 -15.57
C HIS A 153 10.48 -23.68 -17.07
N GLN A 154 9.34 -24.08 -17.62
CA GLN A 154 8.96 -23.84 -19.04
C GLN A 154 7.94 -22.69 -19.16
N LEU A 155 8.07 -21.69 -18.30
CA LEU A 155 7.15 -20.55 -18.26
C LEU A 155 7.15 -19.81 -19.62
N GLN A 156 5.96 -19.55 -20.17
CA GLN A 156 5.78 -18.89 -21.44
C GLN A 156 5.68 -17.38 -21.27
N ALA A 157 6.29 -16.64 -22.20
CA ALA A 157 6.09 -15.20 -22.28
C ALA A 157 4.63 -14.86 -22.57
N ILE A 158 4.16 -13.71 -22.08
CA ILE A 158 2.77 -13.30 -22.19
C ILE A 158 2.62 -11.93 -22.85
N HIS A 159 1.55 -11.77 -23.63
CA HIS A 159 1.05 -10.46 -24.03
C HIS A 159 -0.31 -10.23 -23.35
N TYR A 160 -0.35 -9.37 -22.34
CA TYR A 160 -1.52 -9.26 -21.47
C TYR A 160 -1.91 -7.81 -21.19
N ARG A 161 -3.20 -7.51 -21.41
CA ARG A 161 -3.80 -6.24 -21.02
C ARG A 161 -4.50 -6.40 -19.68
N LEU A 162 -4.08 -5.63 -18.69
CA LEU A 162 -4.66 -5.64 -17.35
C LEU A 162 -6.11 -5.15 -17.41
N PRO A 163 -7.09 -5.90 -16.88
CA PRO A 163 -8.49 -5.48 -16.84
C PRO A 163 -8.75 -4.36 -15.85
N VAL A 164 -7.87 -4.21 -14.85
CA VAL A 164 -7.97 -3.24 -13.76
C VAL A 164 -6.64 -2.53 -13.54
N ALA A 165 -6.69 -1.33 -12.96
CA ALA A 165 -5.51 -0.57 -12.57
C ALA A 165 -4.94 -1.11 -11.24
N SER A 166 -4.18 -2.19 -11.28
CA SER A 166 -3.60 -2.84 -10.09
C SER A 166 -2.09 -3.02 -10.21
N ALA A 167 -1.35 -2.28 -9.38
CA ALA A 167 0.10 -2.42 -9.27
C ALA A 167 0.52 -3.81 -8.77
N GLN A 168 -0.30 -4.47 -7.96
CA GLN A 168 -0.01 -5.82 -7.46
C GLN A 168 -0.10 -6.87 -8.54
N VAL A 169 -1.15 -6.82 -9.37
CA VAL A 169 -1.30 -7.73 -10.54
C VAL A 169 -0.19 -7.48 -11.54
N LYS A 170 0.09 -6.22 -11.86
CA LYS A 170 1.23 -5.83 -12.71
C LYS A 170 2.54 -6.44 -12.18
N SER A 171 2.85 -6.22 -10.90
CA SER A 171 4.09 -6.71 -10.29
C SER A 171 4.18 -8.24 -10.30
N ALA A 172 3.10 -8.95 -10.02
CA ALA A 172 3.06 -10.42 -10.10
C ALA A 172 3.44 -10.91 -11.51
N LEU A 173 2.84 -10.31 -12.55
CA LEU A 173 3.16 -10.64 -13.94
C LEU A 173 4.59 -10.26 -14.34
N ILE A 174 5.13 -9.16 -13.81
CA ILE A 174 6.53 -8.78 -14.03
C ILE A 174 7.46 -9.84 -13.43
N PHE A 175 7.25 -10.29 -12.18
CA PHE A 175 8.07 -11.34 -11.57
C PHE A 175 7.98 -12.68 -12.33
N ALA A 176 6.82 -13.05 -12.84
CA ALA A 176 6.67 -14.21 -13.70
C ALA A 176 7.39 -14.02 -15.04
N ALA A 177 7.22 -12.87 -15.68
CA ALA A 177 7.85 -12.54 -16.97
C ALA A 177 9.38 -12.54 -16.91
N LEU A 178 9.97 -12.14 -15.79
CA LEU A 178 11.43 -12.20 -15.55
C LEU A 178 11.99 -13.63 -15.63
N GLN A 179 11.15 -14.64 -15.45
CA GLN A 179 11.52 -16.07 -15.49
C GLN A 179 11.07 -16.77 -16.77
N ALA A 180 10.24 -16.12 -17.60
CA ALA A 180 9.69 -16.70 -18.82
C ALA A 180 10.72 -16.75 -19.96
N ALA A 181 10.52 -17.66 -20.91
CA ALA A 181 11.30 -17.68 -22.13
C ALA A 181 10.82 -16.58 -23.11
N GLY A 182 11.72 -15.65 -23.48
CA GLY A 182 11.43 -14.56 -24.41
C GLY A 182 10.95 -13.27 -23.77
N GLU A 183 10.36 -12.40 -24.60
CA GLU A 183 9.87 -11.09 -24.19
C GLU A 183 8.37 -11.14 -23.87
N SER A 184 7.99 -10.65 -22.70
CA SER A 184 6.60 -10.44 -22.30
C SER A 184 6.21 -8.97 -22.45
N THR A 185 4.94 -8.73 -22.81
CA THR A 185 4.35 -7.39 -22.90
C THR A 185 3.14 -7.29 -21.96
N ILE A 186 3.18 -6.36 -21.03
CA ILE A 186 2.09 -6.06 -20.10
C ILE A 186 1.57 -4.66 -20.40
N ILE A 187 0.26 -4.52 -20.55
CA ILE A 187 -0.38 -3.23 -20.87
C ILE A 187 -1.30 -2.86 -19.70
N GLU A 188 -1.01 -1.76 -19.03
CA GLU A 188 -1.83 -1.24 -17.93
C GLU A 188 -3.13 -0.62 -18.44
N LYS A 189 -4.22 -0.75 -17.67
CA LYS A 189 -5.47 0.00 -17.93
C LYS A 189 -5.24 1.49 -17.66
N GLU A 190 -4.76 1.80 -16.47
CA GLU A 190 -4.24 3.11 -16.05
C GLU A 190 -2.87 2.93 -15.41
N LYS A 191 -2.02 3.95 -15.48
CA LYS A 191 -0.68 3.92 -14.92
C LYS A 191 -0.75 3.74 -13.40
N THR A 192 -0.09 2.70 -12.89
CA THR A 192 -0.03 2.39 -11.47
C THR A 192 1.39 2.56 -10.91
N ARG A 193 1.58 2.30 -9.62
CA ARG A 193 2.89 2.37 -8.94
C ARG A 193 3.96 1.63 -9.72
N ASP A 194 5.11 2.25 -9.91
CA ASP A 194 6.23 1.75 -10.71
C ASP A 194 7.43 1.27 -9.88
N HIS A 195 7.24 1.04 -8.59
CA HIS A 195 8.30 0.58 -7.69
C HIS A 195 8.97 -0.72 -8.15
N THR A 196 8.24 -1.65 -8.78
CA THR A 196 8.82 -2.89 -9.32
C THR A 196 9.76 -2.59 -10.48
N GLU A 197 9.35 -1.73 -11.39
CA GLU A 197 10.13 -1.29 -12.53
C GLU A 197 11.41 -0.55 -12.09
N ASP A 198 11.28 0.33 -11.12
CA ASP A 198 12.42 1.07 -10.57
C ASP A 198 13.41 0.15 -9.86
N MET A 199 12.91 -0.81 -9.07
CA MET A 199 13.78 -1.76 -8.37
C MET A 199 14.42 -2.78 -9.32
N ILE A 200 13.79 -3.16 -10.44
CA ILE A 200 14.47 -3.93 -11.48
C ILE A 200 15.73 -3.19 -11.94
N ARG A 201 15.62 -1.91 -12.27
CA ARG A 201 16.76 -1.08 -12.71
C ARG A 201 17.81 -0.94 -11.59
N GLN A 202 17.36 -0.69 -10.36
CA GLN A 202 18.24 -0.57 -9.20
C GLN A 202 19.07 -1.84 -8.96
N PHE A 203 18.46 -3.01 -9.13
CA PHE A 203 19.12 -4.30 -8.95
C PHE A 203 19.86 -4.80 -10.20
N GLY A 204 20.02 -3.95 -11.23
CA GLY A 204 20.84 -4.21 -12.42
C GLY A 204 20.10 -4.93 -13.55
N GLY A 205 18.76 -5.02 -13.47
CA GLY A 205 17.94 -5.56 -14.54
C GLY A 205 17.49 -4.48 -15.56
N GLU A 206 16.86 -4.95 -16.62
CA GLU A 206 16.36 -4.13 -17.72
C GLU A 206 14.83 -4.27 -17.87
N ILE A 207 14.17 -3.15 -18.04
CA ILE A 207 12.72 -3.08 -18.29
C ILE A 207 12.42 -1.85 -19.14
N GLN A 208 11.62 -2.03 -20.16
CA GLN A 208 11.18 -0.96 -21.04
C GLN A 208 9.75 -0.55 -20.68
N VAL A 209 9.54 0.75 -20.47
CA VAL A 209 8.23 1.32 -20.18
C VAL A 209 7.95 2.44 -21.18
N ASP A 210 6.90 2.27 -21.97
CA ASP A 210 6.42 3.26 -22.92
C ASP A 210 4.93 3.53 -22.66
N GLY A 211 4.67 4.65 -22.00
CA GLY A 211 3.32 5.00 -21.55
C GLY A 211 2.76 3.93 -20.59
N LYS A 212 1.71 3.23 -21.04
CA LYS A 212 1.07 2.13 -20.29
C LYS A 212 1.58 0.73 -20.71
N THR A 213 2.56 0.66 -21.61
CA THR A 213 3.11 -0.59 -22.15
C THR A 213 4.46 -0.89 -21.50
N ILE A 214 4.57 -2.08 -20.94
CA ILE A 214 5.77 -2.58 -20.26
C ILE A 214 6.27 -3.80 -21.00
N ARG A 215 7.57 -3.83 -21.37
CA ARG A 215 8.22 -4.97 -22.02
C ARG A 215 9.34 -5.48 -21.14
N ILE A 216 9.38 -6.79 -20.96
CA ILE A 216 10.32 -7.47 -20.08
C ILE A 216 10.90 -8.67 -20.81
N GLN A 217 12.23 -8.69 -20.95
CA GLN A 217 12.96 -9.88 -21.39
C GLN A 217 13.19 -10.79 -20.19
N GLY A 218 12.83 -12.05 -20.29
CA GLY A 218 13.08 -13.03 -19.23
C GLY A 218 14.53 -13.51 -19.17
N GLY A 219 14.86 -14.24 -18.11
CA GLY A 219 16.20 -14.80 -17.89
C GLY A 219 17.21 -13.81 -17.32
N GLN A 220 16.75 -12.73 -16.68
CA GLN A 220 17.63 -11.72 -16.05
C GLN A 220 18.11 -12.16 -14.69
N GLU A 221 19.29 -11.70 -14.30
CA GLU A 221 19.89 -11.88 -12.96
C GLU A 221 20.02 -10.55 -12.26
N PHE A 222 19.73 -10.53 -10.96
CA PHE A 222 19.86 -9.35 -10.11
C PHE A 222 21.08 -9.44 -9.19
N GLN A 223 21.61 -8.28 -8.78
CA GLN A 223 22.72 -8.16 -7.85
C GLN A 223 22.25 -7.50 -6.56
N GLY A 224 22.77 -7.99 -5.42
CA GLY A 224 22.49 -7.42 -4.10
C GLY A 224 22.82 -5.94 -4.04
N GLN A 225 21.98 -5.16 -3.33
CA GLN A 225 22.06 -3.71 -3.28
C GLN A 225 21.92 -3.19 -1.84
N GLU A 226 22.29 -1.93 -1.64
CA GLU A 226 21.84 -1.16 -0.48
C GLU A 226 20.56 -0.43 -0.86
N VAL A 227 19.50 -0.66 -0.07
CA VAL A 227 18.18 -0.03 -0.24
C VAL A 227 17.88 0.80 0.99
N ILE A 228 17.60 2.08 0.81
CA ILE A 228 17.09 2.97 1.85
C ILE A 228 15.62 3.22 1.55
N VAL A 229 14.74 2.77 2.43
CA VAL A 229 13.30 2.89 2.24
C VAL A 229 12.84 4.28 2.71
N PRO A 230 12.27 5.11 1.83
CA PRO A 230 11.72 6.40 2.27
C PRO A 230 10.45 6.20 3.08
N GLY A 231 10.05 7.21 3.84
CA GLY A 231 8.79 7.21 4.59
C GLY A 231 7.58 7.05 3.67
N ASP A 232 6.58 6.28 4.12
CA ASP A 232 5.39 5.97 3.35
C ASP A 232 4.46 7.19 3.23
N ILE A 233 4.21 7.66 2.02
CA ILE A 233 3.24 8.75 1.74
C ILE A 233 1.84 8.38 2.23
N SER A 234 1.44 7.10 2.20
CA SER A 234 0.16 6.64 2.72
C SER A 234 0.07 6.79 4.24
N SER A 235 1.18 6.58 4.96
CA SER A 235 1.26 6.83 6.40
C SER A 235 1.33 8.33 6.70
N ALA A 236 2.08 9.09 5.92
CA ALA A 236 2.15 10.56 6.02
C ALA A 236 0.79 11.22 5.78
N ALA A 237 -0.05 10.66 4.91
CA ALA A 237 -1.36 11.20 4.55
C ALA A 237 -2.25 11.49 5.76
N PHE A 238 -2.21 10.66 6.80
CA PHE A 238 -3.01 10.86 8.02
C PHE A 238 -2.59 12.13 8.75
N TRP A 239 -1.30 12.40 8.85
CA TRP A 239 -0.76 13.59 9.49
C TRP A 239 -0.89 14.84 8.62
N LEU A 240 -0.77 14.69 7.29
CA LEU A 240 -1.07 15.78 6.36
C LEU A 240 -2.52 16.25 6.54
N VAL A 241 -3.47 15.34 6.55
CA VAL A 241 -4.89 15.67 6.77
C VAL A 241 -5.11 16.23 8.17
N ALA A 242 -4.56 15.63 9.21
CA ALA A 242 -4.67 16.14 10.58
C ALA A 242 -4.17 17.58 10.69
N GLY A 243 -3.01 17.88 10.10
CA GLY A 243 -2.44 19.24 10.10
C GLY A 243 -3.26 20.28 9.35
N LEU A 244 -4.02 19.85 8.34
CA LEU A 244 -4.89 20.75 7.54
C LEU A 244 -6.22 21.04 8.24
N VAL A 245 -6.82 20.07 8.95
CA VAL A 245 -8.19 20.18 9.49
C VAL A 245 -8.26 20.55 10.98
N LEU A 246 -7.21 20.25 11.75
CA LEU A 246 -7.17 20.64 13.16
C LEU A 246 -6.72 22.10 13.33
N PRO A 247 -7.31 22.85 14.26
CA PRO A 247 -6.93 24.25 14.48
C PRO A 247 -5.47 24.36 14.97
N ASP A 248 -4.82 25.48 14.68
CA ASP A 248 -3.47 25.83 15.17
C ASP A 248 -2.40 24.75 14.96
N SER A 249 -2.54 23.94 13.90
CA SER A 249 -1.62 22.84 13.60
C SER A 249 -0.49 23.26 12.66
N VAL A 250 0.71 22.74 12.93
CA VAL A 250 1.88 22.83 12.06
C VAL A 250 2.64 21.51 12.19
N ILE A 251 2.60 20.67 11.17
CA ILE A 251 3.25 19.35 11.18
C ILE A 251 4.30 19.30 10.07
N LYS A 252 5.54 18.98 10.42
CA LYS A 252 6.60 18.62 9.48
C LYS A 252 6.79 17.10 9.51
N ILE A 253 6.79 16.48 8.33
CA ILE A 253 7.04 15.05 8.15
C ILE A 253 8.29 14.91 7.28
N GLU A 254 9.35 14.35 7.85
CA GLU A 254 10.64 14.23 7.19
C GLU A 254 10.74 12.95 6.34
N ASN A 255 11.56 13.02 5.28
CA ASN A 255 11.93 11.88 4.43
C ASN A 255 10.74 11.10 3.85
N VAL A 256 9.69 11.79 3.42
CA VAL A 256 8.51 11.16 2.79
C VAL A 256 8.79 10.84 1.34
N GLY A 257 8.48 9.63 0.90
CA GLY A 257 8.60 9.22 -0.50
C GLY A 257 7.73 10.09 -1.42
N THR A 258 8.33 10.60 -2.50
CA THR A 258 7.70 11.51 -3.47
C THR A 258 7.65 10.95 -4.88
N ASN A 259 7.62 9.63 -5.02
CA ASN A 259 7.40 8.98 -6.31
C ASN A 259 6.11 9.49 -6.94
N GLN A 260 6.18 9.97 -8.19
CA GLN A 260 5.06 10.61 -8.88
C GLN A 260 3.82 9.71 -9.02
N THR A 261 4.00 8.40 -9.04
CA THR A 261 2.88 7.44 -9.06
C THR A 261 2.16 7.29 -7.71
N ARG A 262 2.63 7.99 -6.66
CA ARG A 262 2.11 7.95 -5.29
C ARG A 262 1.67 9.32 -4.75
N THR A 263 1.97 10.41 -5.43
CA THR A 263 1.80 11.76 -4.91
C THR A 263 0.44 12.40 -5.22
N GLY A 264 -0.55 11.62 -5.63
CA GLY A 264 -1.88 12.14 -5.94
C GLY A 264 -2.52 12.94 -4.79
N ILE A 265 -2.29 12.51 -3.53
CA ILE A 265 -2.80 13.25 -2.36
C ILE A 265 -2.23 14.67 -2.25
N LEU A 266 -0.97 14.89 -2.67
CA LEU A 266 -0.38 16.24 -2.62
C LEU A 266 -1.06 17.18 -3.61
N GLU A 267 -1.46 16.68 -4.78
CA GLU A 267 -2.24 17.41 -5.77
C GLU A 267 -3.64 17.73 -5.24
N VAL A 268 -4.31 16.75 -4.63
CA VAL A 268 -5.62 16.94 -3.98
C VAL A 268 -5.55 18.02 -2.90
N ILE A 269 -4.54 17.97 -2.03
CA ILE A 269 -4.36 18.98 -0.97
C ILE A 269 -4.18 20.39 -1.57
N GLN A 270 -3.36 20.52 -2.60
CA GLN A 270 -3.14 21.80 -3.28
C GLN A 270 -4.39 22.32 -3.96
N GLU A 271 -5.15 21.46 -4.68
CA GLU A 271 -6.38 21.83 -5.36
C GLU A 271 -7.49 22.22 -4.38
N MET A 272 -7.56 21.55 -3.23
CA MET A 272 -8.48 21.91 -2.14
C MET A 272 -8.07 23.22 -1.42
N GLY A 273 -6.87 23.76 -1.70
CA GLY A 273 -6.38 25.00 -1.09
C GLY A 273 -5.64 24.82 0.22
N GLY A 274 -5.10 23.61 0.48
CA GLY A 274 -4.30 23.32 1.67
C GLY A 274 -2.93 24.00 1.66
N ASP A 275 -2.49 24.50 2.81
CA ASP A 275 -1.13 25.05 3.01
C ASP A 275 -0.15 23.89 3.19
N LEU A 276 0.46 23.50 2.09
CA LEU A 276 1.44 22.41 1.98
C LEU A 276 2.73 22.95 1.35
N THR A 277 3.85 22.76 2.03
CA THR A 277 5.19 23.03 1.49
C THR A 277 6.02 21.76 1.41
N MET A 278 6.91 21.69 0.41
CA MET A 278 7.83 20.59 0.18
C MET A 278 9.27 21.12 0.14
N GLU A 279 10.12 20.61 1.03
CA GLU A 279 11.50 21.02 1.23
C GLU A 279 12.43 19.80 1.29
N ASP A 280 13.74 20.06 1.39
CA ASP A 280 14.77 19.02 1.63
C ASP A 280 14.65 17.83 0.64
N ARG A 281 14.51 18.11 -0.67
CA ARG A 281 14.38 17.07 -1.68
C ARG A 281 15.64 16.25 -1.83
N ASP A 282 15.53 14.95 -1.70
CA ASP A 282 16.56 13.98 -2.04
C ASP A 282 16.19 13.27 -3.35
N GLU A 283 16.88 13.62 -4.43
CA GLU A 283 16.62 13.04 -5.76
C GLU A 283 17.02 11.57 -5.84
N LYS A 284 18.00 11.12 -5.05
CA LYS A 284 18.47 9.74 -5.05
C LYS A 284 17.49 8.82 -4.28
N ALA A 285 17.00 9.27 -3.13
CA ALA A 285 15.99 8.56 -2.34
C ALA A 285 14.57 8.82 -2.85
N VAL A 286 14.38 9.75 -3.79
CA VAL A 286 13.05 10.21 -4.26
C VAL A 286 12.16 10.56 -3.09
N SER A 287 12.65 11.40 -2.19
CA SER A 287 11.96 11.79 -0.95
C SER A 287 12.07 13.30 -0.68
N ALA A 288 11.23 13.79 0.22
CA ALA A 288 11.25 15.18 0.68
C ALA A 288 10.68 15.31 2.09
N SER A 289 10.90 16.47 2.71
CA SER A 289 10.17 16.90 3.90
C SER A 289 8.89 17.61 3.49
N LEU A 290 7.76 17.24 4.08
CA LEU A 290 6.46 17.84 3.86
C LEU A 290 6.03 18.61 5.11
N THR A 291 5.60 19.85 4.95
CA THR A 291 5.05 20.65 6.05
C THR A 291 3.64 21.10 5.69
N VAL A 292 2.68 20.87 6.60
CA VAL A 292 1.29 21.31 6.46
C VAL A 292 0.89 22.20 7.63
N LYS A 293 -0.07 23.11 7.34
CA LYS A 293 -0.69 23.99 8.35
C LYS A 293 -2.19 23.99 8.21
N THR A 294 -2.87 24.31 9.31
CA THR A 294 -4.33 24.49 9.32
C THR A 294 -4.80 25.36 8.16
N SER A 295 -5.77 24.86 7.41
CA SER A 295 -6.19 25.48 6.15
C SER A 295 -7.71 25.57 6.01
N SER A 296 -8.17 26.54 5.23
CA SER A 296 -9.54 26.61 4.77
C SER A 296 -9.68 25.91 3.43
N LEU A 297 -10.38 24.80 3.42
CA LEU A 297 -10.45 23.88 2.29
C LEU A 297 -11.76 24.05 1.50
N LYS A 298 -11.72 23.74 0.20
CA LYS A 298 -12.88 23.68 -0.70
C LYS A 298 -13.06 22.29 -1.29
N GLY A 299 -14.30 21.94 -1.60
CA GLY A 299 -14.62 20.69 -2.30
C GLY A 299 -14.08 20.68 -3.73
N ILE A 300 -13.71 19.49 -4.22
CA ILE A 300 -13.17 19.24 -5.55
C ILE A 300 -13.72 17.96 -6.15
N TRP A 301 -13.37 17.69 -7.41
CA TRP A 301 -13.64 16.44 -8.11
C TRP A 301 -12.36 15.60 -8.21
N ILE A 302 -12.43 14.32 -7.86
CA ILE A 302 -11.29 13.37 -7.84
C ILE A 302 -11.69 12.15 -8.65
N ASP A 303 -11.07 11.92 -9.80
CA ASP A 303 -11.40 10.82 -10.71
C ASP A 303 -10.23 10.42 -11.62
N GLY A 304 -10.48 9.49 -12.53
CA GLY A 304 -9.64 9.13 -13.64
C GLY A 304 -8.22 8.71 -13.27
N GLU A 305 -7.25 9.32 -13.95
CA GLU A 305 -5.81 8.98 -13.81
C GLU A 305 -5.24 9.31 -12.41
N LEU A 306 -5.93 10.15 -11.63
CA LEU A 306 -5.51 10.50 -10.28
C LEU A 306 -5.76 9.34 -9.29
N ILE A 307 -6.83 8.58 -9.48
CA ILE A 307 -7.25 7.50 -8.57
C ILE A 307 -6.15 6.48 -8.28
N PRO A 308 -5.47 5.86 -9.25
CA PRO A 308 -4.40 4.91 -8.97
C PRO A 308 -3.23 5.49 -8.16
N ARG A 309 -3.03 6.81 -8.22
CA ARG A 309 -1.94 7.53 -7.55
C ARG A 309 -2.23 7.88 -6.09
N LEU A 310 -3.46 7.65 -5.64
CA LEU A 310 -3.93 7.97 -4.28
C LEU A 310 -5.00 6.99 -3.74
N ILE A 311 -5.17 5.84 -4.38
CA ILE A 311 -6.26 4.90 -4.06
C ILE A 311 -6.29 4.52 -2.57
N ASP A 312 -5.12 4.36 -1.96
CA ASP A 312 -5.02 3.98 -0.56
C ASP A 312 -5.18 5.16 0.40
N GLU A 313 -5.10 6.40 -0.09
CA GLU A 313 -5.30 7.64 0.65
C GLU A 313 -6.78 8.10 0.64
N LEU A 314 -7.63 7.50 -0.22
CA LEU A 314 -9.04 7.91 -0.34
C LEU A 314 -9.83 7.86 0.98
N PRO A 315 -9.61 6.89 1.90
CA PRO A 315 -10.26 6.93 3.21
C PRO A 315 -9.98 8.20 4.01
N ILE A 316 -8.73 8.63 4.08
CA ILE A 316 -8.37 9.85 4.82
C ILE A 316 -8.72 11.13 4.04
N ILE A 317 -8.73 11.07 2.70
CA ILE A 317 -9.23 12.17 1.84
C ILE A 317 -10.74 12.35 2.05
N ALA A 318 -11.49 11.29 2.25
CA ALA A 318 -12.91 11.39 2.60
C ALA A 318 -13.12 12.16 3.90
N LEU A 319 -12.31 11.91 4.93
CA LEU A 319 -12.32 12.72 6.15
C LEU A 319 -11.95 14.19 5.85
N LEU A 320 -10.91 14.45 5.08
CA LEU A 320 -10.53 15.81 4.66
C LEU A 320 -11.71 16.53 4.00
N ALA A 321 -12.42 15.85 3.11
CA ALA A 321 -13.58 16.38 2.38
C ALA A 321 -14.75 16.72 3.32
N THR A 322 -14.95 15.99 4.42
CA THR A 322 -15.99 16.34 5.42
C THR A 322 -15.74 17.68 6.09
N GLN A 323 -14.53 18.22 6.04
CA GLN A 323 -14.13 19.49 6.63
C GLN A 323 -13.95 20.61 5.59
N ALA A 324 -14.13 20.31 4.30
CA ALA A 324 -14.02 21.26 3.21
C ALA A 324 -15.35 21.97 2.91
N ASN A 325 -15.30 23.20 2.44
CA ASN A 325 -16.48 23.94 2.03
C ASN A 325 -17.00 23.44 0.67
N GLY A 326 -18.24 22.99 0.63
CA GLY A 326 -18.90 22.51 -0.57
C GLY A 326 -18.91 21.01 -0.72
N GLN A 327 -18.95 20.53 -1.95
CA GLN A 327 -19.06 19.11 -2.26
C GLN A 327 -17.75 18.59 -2.86
N THR A 328 -17.30 17.44 -2.37
CA THR A 328 -16.21 16.66 -2.99
C THR A 328 -16.81 15.40 -3.59
N VAL A 329 -16.47 15.10 -4.83
CA VAL A 329 -16.88 13.88 -5.52
C VAL A 329 -15.65 13.01 -5.79
N ILE A 330 -15.72 11.75 -5.38
CA ILE A 330 -14.73 10.72 -5.69
C ILE A 330 -15.42 9.73 -6.62
N ALA A 331 -14.85 9.49 -7.80
CA ALA A 331 -15.35 8.56 -8.81
C ALA A 331 -14.22 7.65 -9.33
N ASP A 332 -14.54 6.66 -10.14
CA ASP A 332 -13.58 5.68 -10.73
C ASP A 332 -12.73 4.91 -9.70
N ALA A 333 -13.22 4.77 -8.46
CA ALA A 333 -12.50 4.16 -7.34
C ALA A 333 -13.09 2.80 -6.92
N GLU A 334 -13.69 2.06 -7.84
CA GLU A 334 -14.32 0.74 -7.59
C GLU A 334 -13.37 -0.26 -6.92
N GLU A 335 -12.05 -0.13 -7.13
CA GLU A 335 -11.03 -0.98 -6.49
C GLU A 335 -11.02 -0.87 -4.95
N LEU A 336 -11.58 0.16 -4.38
CA LEU A 336 -11.75 0.28 -2.92
C LEU A 336 -12.66 -0.80 -2.33
N ARG A 337 -13.60 -1.34 -3.14
CA ARG A 337 -14.57 -2.34 -2.67
C ARG A 337 -13.95 -3.72 -2.42
N VAL A 338 -12.77 -3.97 -2.99
CA VAL A 338 -12.07 -5.28 -2.92
C VAL A 338 -10.75 -5.20 -2.15
N LYS A 339 -10.58 -4.16 -1.33
CA LYS A 339 -9.44 -4.01 -0.42
C LYS A 339 -9.63 -4.88 0.84
N GLU A 340 -9.01 -4.50 1.95
CA GLU A 340 -9.14 -5.17 3.26
C GLU A 340 -10.61 -5.23 3.71
N THR A 341 -11.36 -4.19 3.39
CA THR A 341 -12.82 -4.05 3.52
C THR A 341 -13.39 -3.46 2.22
N ASP A 342 -14.71 -3.40 2.09
CA ASP A 342 -15.35 -2.47 1.15
C ASP A 342 -15.16 -1.05 1.69
N ARG A 343 -14.03 -0.42 1.33
CA ARG A 343 -13.64 0.89 1.85
C ARG A 343 -14.61 2.01 1.46
N ILE A 344 -15.36 1.88 0.37
CA ILE A 344 -16.40 2.85 0.02
C ILE A 344 -17.50 2.82 1.07
N GLN A 345 -18.02 1.65 1.35
CA GLN A 345 -19.13 1.49 2.31
C GLN A 345 -18.68 1.78 3.74
N VAL A 346 -17.56 1.18 4.19
CA VAL A 346 -17.09 1.30 5.58
C VAL A 346 -16.69 2.74 5.91
N VAL A 347 -16.05 3.47 4.99
CA VAL A 347 -15.72 4.90 5.17
C VAL A 347 -16.98 5.73 5.31
N ALA A 348 -17.96 5.53 4.40
CA ALA A 348 -19.24 6.26 4.46
C ALA A 348 -19.97 5.98 5.77
N ASP A 349 -20.11 4.72 6.17
CA ASP A 349 -20.79 4.32 7.41
C ASP A 349 -20.09 4.90 8.65
N SER A 350 -18.76 4.81 8.72
CA SER A 350 -17.97 5.32 9.85
C SER A 350 -18.09 6.85 10.00
N LEU A 351 -17.93 7.59 8.91
CA LEU A 351 -18.01 9.05 8.95
C LEU A 351 -19.44 9.54 9.19
N ASN A 352 -20.46 8.87 8.60
CA ASN A 352 -21.85 9.19 8.86
C ASN A 352 -22.27 8.88 10.29
N ALA A 353 -21.76 7.81 10.90
CA ALA A 353 -21.98 7.54 12.33
C ALA A 353 -21.42 8.65 13.23
N MET A 354 -20.45 9.40 12.77
CA MET A 354 -19.89 10.59 13.44
C MET A 354 -20.59 11.91 13.04
N GLY A 355 -21.65 11.86 12.20
CA GLY A 355 -22.42 13.03 11.81
C GLY A 355 -21.98 13.70 10.51
N ALA A 356 -21.09 13.11 9.75
CA ALA A 356 -20.74 13.59 8.41
C ALA A 356 -21.87 13.35 7.40
N ASN A 357 -21.70 13.90 6.20
CA ASN A 357 -22.62 13.73 5.08
C ASN A 357 -21.86 13.09 3.90
N VAL A 358 -21.80 11.76 3.91
CA VAL A 358 -21.11 10.93 2.92
C VAL A 358 -22.11 10.00 2.26
N VAL A 359 -22.29 10.13 0.94
CA VAL A 359 -23.16 9.26 0.13
C VAL A 359 -22.28 8.32 -0.68
N PRO A 360 -22.25 7.00 -0.38
CA PRO A 360 -21.51 6.05 -1.18
C PRO A 360 -22.15 5.88 -2.56
N THR A 361 -21.32 5.76 -3.60
CA THR A 361 -21.75 5.43 -4.97
C THR A 361 -21.22 4.05 -5.36
N GLU A 362 -21.52 3.59 -6.55
CA GLU A 362 -21.02 2.31 -7.05
C GLU A 362 -19.47 2.27 -7.08
N ASP A 363 -18.85 3.38 -7.48
CA ASP A 363 -17.41 3.53 -7.75
C ASP A 363 -16.73 4.61 -6.91
N GLY A 364 -17.38 5.13 -5.86
CA GLY A 364 -16.81 6.19 -5.03
C GLY A 364 -17.73 6.75 -3.98
N MET A 365 -17.64 8.07 -3.75
CA MET A 365 -18.40 8.77 -2.70
C MET A 365 -18.67 10.22 -3.09
N VAL A 366 -19.81 10.75 -2.65
CA VAL A 366 -20.13 12.19 -2.68
C VAL A 366 -20.15 12.69 -1.23
N ILE A 367 -19.32 13.67 -0.92
CA ILE A 367 -19.08 14.16 0.43
C ILE A 367 -19.41 15.64 0.47
N THR A 368 -20.30 16.04 1.40
CA THR A 368 -20.66 17.45 1.59
C THR A 368 -20.14 17.94 2.94
N GLY A 369 -19.41 19.05 2.92
CA GLY A 369 -18.86 19.69 4.13
C GLY A 369 -19.01 21.22 4.12
N PRO A 370 -18.54 21.88 5.20
CA PRO A 370 -18.00 21.28 6.42
C PRO A 370 -19.08 20.70 7.34
N THR A 371 -18.79 19.58 7.99
CA THR A 371 -19.70 18.97 8.96
C THR A 371 -19.01 18.81 10.33
N PRO A 372 -19.64 19.30 11.42
CA PRO A 372 -19.16 19.00 12.77
C PRO A 372 -19.26 17.50 13.06
N LEU A 373 -18.19 16.90 13.55
CA LEU A 373 -18.20 15.50 13.94
C LEU A 373 -18.50 15.36 15.45
N HIS A 374 -19.19 14.27 15.81
CA HIS A 374 -19.54 13.91 17.20
C HIS A 374 -19.07 12.50 17.56
N GLY A 375 -19.18 12.14 18.85
CA GLY A 375 -18.79 10.82 19.35
C GLY A 375 -19.59 9.68 18.71
N ALA A 376 -18.90 8.56 18.50
CA ALA A 376 -19.47 7.33 17.95
C ALA A 376 -18.67 6.09 18.36
N ASP A 377 -19.29 4.92 18.30
CA ASP A 377 -18.62 3.63 18.35
C ASP A 377 -18.32 3.19 16.91
N LEU A 378 -17.06 2.93 16.62
CA LEU A 378 -16.56 2.60 15.29
C LEU A 378 -15.85 1.26 15.31
N GLU A 379 -15.82 0.58 14.17
CA GLU A 379 -15.11 -0.68 13.98
C GLU A 379 -14.17 -0.59 12.78
N THR A 380 -12.95 -1.14 12.93
CA THR A 380 -11.96 -1.18 11.84
C THR A 380 -12.24 -2.31 10.84
N PHE A 381 -12.96 -3.35 11.24
CA PHE A 381 -13.11 -4.61 10.50
C PHE A 381 -11.75 -5.24 10.12
N GLY A 382 -10.69 -4.94 10.88
CA GLY A 382 -9.33 -5.37 10.58
C GLY A 382 -8.61 -4.52 9.53
N ASP A 383 -9.19 -3.38 9.12
CA ASP A 383 -8.58 -2.46 8.15
C ASP A 383 -7.83 -1.31 8.86
N HIS A 384 -6.50 -1.33 8.72
CA HIS A 384 -5.63 -0.34 9.34
C HIS A 384 -5.92 1.11 8.91
N ARG A 385 -6.37 1.32 7.64
CA ARG A 385 -6.67 2.67 7.13
C ARG A 385 -7.95 3.23 7.70
N ILE A 386 -8.94 2.38 7.93
CA ILE A 386 -10.17 2.74 8.65
C ILE A 386 -9.82 3.11 10.09
N GLY A 387 -8.95 2.32 10.74
CA GLY A 387 -8.49 2.59 12.10
C GLY A 387 -7.80 3.95 12.24
N MET A 388 -6.84 4.24 11.36
CA MET A 388 -6.10 5.52 11.38
C MET A 388 -7.01 6.70 11.00
N MET A 389 -7.91 6.55 10.02
CA MET A 389 -8.92 7.57 9.69
C MET A 389 -9.79 7.89 10.89
N ALA A 390 -10.29 6.87 11.60
CA ALA A 390 -11.11 7.04 12.80
C ALA A 390 -10.34 7.75 13.93
N ALA A 391 -9.05 7.43 14.09
CA ALA A 391 -8.19 8.07 15.08
C ALA A 391 -8.00 9.58 14.81
N ILE A 392 -7.79 9.97 13.54
CA ILE A 392 -7.70 11.38 13.15
C ILE A 392 -9.07 12.07 13.26
N ALA A 393 -10.16 11.41 12.81
CA ALA A 393 -11.51 11.95 12.94
C ALA A 393 -11.90 12.22 14.40
N ALA A 394 -11.49 11.36 15.32
CA ALA A 394 -11.75 11.52 16.76
C ALA A 394 -11.16 12.83 17.32
N LEU A 395 -10.02 13.29 16.83
CA LEU A 395 -9.38 14.54 17.26
C LEU A 395 -10.25 15.78 16.99
N LEU A 396 -11.13 15.71 15.99
CA LEU A 396 -12.08 16.78 15.61
C LEU A 396 -13.33 16.79 16.49
N VAL A 397 -13.62 15.71 17.20
CA VAL A 397 -14.83 15.57 18.02
C VAL A 397 -14.72 16.43 19.27
N ARG A 398 -15.64 17.37 19.44
CA ARG A 398 -15.69 18.25 20.62
C ARG A 398 -16.53 17.65 21.74
N ASP A 399 -17.61 16.97 21.39
CA ASP A 399 -18.58 16.40 22.33
C ASP A 399 -18.76 14.90 22.11
N GLY A 400 -18.69 14.13 23.19
CA GLY A 400 -18.84 12.68 23.16
C GLY A 400 -17.51 11.94 23.14
N ASN A 401 -17.61 10.62 23.16
CA ASN A 401 -16.47 9.70 23.08
C ASN A 401 -16.44 9.01 21.73
N VAL A 402 -15.27 8.72 21.24
CA VAL A 402 -15.06 7.81 20.10
C VAL A 402 -14.43 6.53 20.64
N VAL A 403 -15.08 5.41 20.40
CA VAL A 403 -14.56 4.08 20.73
C VAL A 403 -14.28 3.35 19.44
N LEU A 404 -13.09 2.83 19.31
CA LEU A 404 -12.66 2.07 18.13
C LEU A 404 -12.45 0.60 18.53
N ASP A 405 -13.20 -0.28 17.91
CA ASP A 405 -13.00 -1.72 18.03
C ASP A 405 -11.89 -2.19 17.07
N ARG A 406 -11.15 -3.21 17.49
CA ARG A 406 -9.99 -3.76 16.78
C ARG A 406 -8.96 -2.72 16.34
N ALA A 407 -8.64 -1.75 17.22
CA ALA A 407 -7.68 -0.68 16.95
C ALA A 407 -6.26 -1.20 16.65
N GLU A 408 -5.92 -2.42 17.08
CA GLU A 408 -4.66 -3.12 16.79
C GLU A 408 -4.43 -3.34 15.29
N ALA A 409 -5.46 -3.30 14.46
CA ALA A 409 -5.33 -3.37 13.00
C ALA A 409 -4.39 -2.29 12.44
N ILE A 410 -4.24 -1.15 13.12
CA ILE A 410 -3.32 -0.07 12.76
C ILE A 410 -1.87 -0.58 12.65
N ASN A 411 -1.47 -1.53 13.50
CA ASN A 411 -0.11 -2.09 13.54
C ASN A 411 0.31 -2.80 12.24
N THR A 412 -0.65 -3.16 11.39
CA THR A 412 -0.37 -3.76 10.08
C THR A 412 0.57 -2.92 9.22
N SER A 413 0.43 -1.59 9.28
CA SER A 413 1.26 -0.67 8.48
C SER A 413 1.86 0.49 9.26
N TYR A 414 1.42 0.74 10.50
CA TYR A 414 1.91 1.86 11.29
C TYR A 414 1.97 1.52 12.79
N PRO A 415 2.93 0.69 13.21
CA PRO A 415 3.02 0.28 14.62
C PRO A 415 3.19 1.44 15.61
N SER A 416 3.93 2.51 15.22
CA SER A 416 4.19 3.69 16.06
C SER A 416 3.13 4.80 15.95
N PHE A 417 1.97 4.56 15.35
CA PHE A 417 0.98 5.61 15.06
C PHE A 417 0.57 6.42 16.29
N PHE A 418 0.28 5.76 17.40
CA PHE A 418 -0.14 6.45 18.62
C PHE A 418 1.03 7.14 19.36
N GLU A 419 2.26 6.64 19.20
CA GLU A 419 3.46 7.30 19.73
C GLU A 419 3.73 8.62 19.00
N ASP A 420 3.61 8.60 17.67
CA ASP A 420 3.73 9.81 16.84
C ASP A 420 2.60 10.80 17.12
N LEU A 421 1.37 10.32 17.38
CA LEU A 421 0.27 11.16 17.83
C LEU A 421 0.60 11.89 19.13
N GLU A 422 1.09 11.17 20.14
CA GLU A 422 1.48 11.78 21.42
C GLU A 422 2.63 12.79 21.23
N THR A 423 3.60 12.49 20.39
CA THR A 423 4.69 13.41 20.02
C THR A 423 4.13 14.73 19.47
N LEU A 424 3.19 14.68 18.54
CA LEU A 424 2.59 15.86 17.91
C LEU A 424 1.61 16.62 18.83
N LEU A 425 1.07 15.96 19.85
CA LEU A 425 0.20 16.59 20.85
C LEU A 425 0.98 17.39 21.89
N HIS A 426 2.25 17.07 22.10
CA HIS A 426 3.14 17.69 23.09
C HIS A 426 4.16 18.65 22.47
N GLY A 427 4.25 18.75 21.15
CA GLY A 427 5.09 19.70 20.39
C GLY A 427 4.41 21.06 20.23
#